data_a3779ee138c232ce7776a08d7d578f10
#
_entry.id   a3779ee138c232ce7776a08d7d578f10
#
_cell.length_a   1.000
_cell.length_b   1.000
_cell.length_c   1.000
_cell.angle_alpha   90.00
_cell.angle_beta   90.00
_cell.angle_gamma   90.00
#
_symmetry.space_group_name_H-M   'P 1'
#
loop_
_entity.id
_entity.type
_entity.pdbx_description
1 polymer ?
#
loop_
_entity_poly.entity_id
_entity_poly.type
_entity_poly.pdbx_seq_one_letter_code
_entity_poly.pdbx_strand_id
1 'polypeptide(L)'
;MRKRRKLVAKNKGYTAKRLLLLLLALALVAAAAVGVFLLVRERGTFGTLAELPFTADDQWTFTGSGFYYISGDKLCYYDLNDPEKASSLQLSSTDVTLVSSDSITAVYGGAAVHIVGASEMIDAGGQVLSVSCGKRHIAVMRQGSDESVTVLVYDASGTLVDSIESGSALLADCGFGTAGGSDVLWTLALATSGSIPVSTITT
;
A
#
# COMPACT_ATOMS: atom_id res chain seq x y z
N MET A 1 77.03 -46.27 -30.67
CA MET A 1 75.58 -46.13 -30.98
C MET A 1 74.72 -46.45 -29.75
N ARG A 2 74.32 -45.44 -28.94
CA ARG A 2 73.29 -45.60 -27.89
C ARG A 2 73.15 -44.31 -27.11
N LYS A 3 72.44 -43.28 -27.66
CA LYS A 3 71.97 -42.11 -26.91
C LYS A 3 70.83 -41.37 -27.68
N ARG A 4 69.68 -42.00 -27.85
CA ARG A 4 68.48 -41.28 -28.38
C ARG A 4 67.19 -41.91 -27.92
N ARG A 5 66.95 -42.14 -26.62
CA ARG A 5 65.61 -42.59 -26.17
C ARG A 5 65.19 -42.10 -24.76
N LYS A 6 65.58 -40.92 -24.32
CA LYS A 6 65.12 -40.41 -22.99
C LYS A 6 64.48 -39.00 -22.99
N LEU A 7 64.17 -38.46 -24.15
CA LEU A 7 63.65 -37.09 -24.19
C LEU A 7 62.12 -36.94 -24.49
N VAL A 8 61.42 -38.07 -24.73
CA VAL A 8 59.98 -37.98 -25.10
C VAL A 8 59.02 -38.16 -23.92
N ALA A 9 59.44 -38.62 -22.76
CA ALA A 9 58.58 -38.96 -21.64
C ALA A 9 58.25 -37.77 -20.68
N LYS A 10 58.94 -36.63 -20.79
CA LYS A 10 58.82 -35.53 -19.82
C LYS A 10 57.72 -34.47 -20.13
N ASN A 11 57.17 -34.51 -21.35
CA ASN A 11 56.20 -33.51 -21.81
C ASN A 11 54.72 -33.92 -21.65
N LYS A 12 54.38 -35.18 -21.43
CA LYS A 12 52.99 -35.65 -21.33
C LYS A 12 52.31 -35.26 -20.00
N GLY A 13 53.06 -35.19 -18.91
CA GLY A 13 52.48 -34.83 -17.59
C GLY A 13 52.18 -33.32 -17.41
N TYR A 14 52.92 -32.48 -18.14
CA TYR A 14 52.73 -31.02 -18.06
C TYR A 14 51.51 -30.52 -18.86
N THR A 15 51.25 -31.16 -19.99
CA THR A 15 50.06 -30.91 -20.83
C THR A 15 48.79 -31.42 -20.20
N ALA A 16 48.81 -32.59 -19.52
CA ALA A 16 47.66 -33.13 -18.81
C ALA A 16 47.22 -32.22 -17.60
N LYS A 17 48.20 -31.73 -16.82
CA LYS A 17 47.91 -30.79 -15.72
C LYS A 17 47.35 -29.46 -16.21
N ARG A 18 47.86 -28.91 -17.31
CA ARG A 18 47.34 -27.70 -17.93
C ARG A 18 45.90 -27.87 -18.49
N LEU A 19 45.65 -29.04 -19.12
CA LEU A 19 44.32 -29.38 -19.61
C LEU A 19 43.33 -29.52 -18.47
N LEU A 20 43.71 -30.14 -17.35
CA LEU A 20 42.88 -30.29 -16.16
C LEU A 20 42.56 -28.92 -15.55
N LEU A 21 43.54 -28.01 -15.44
CA LEU A 21 43.34 -26.65 -14.95
C LEU A 21 42.41 -25.85 -15.86
N LEU A 22 42.52 -25.98 -17.18
CA LEU A 22 41.62 -25.31 -18.12
C LEU A 22 40.19 -25.84 -18.01
N LEU A 23 39.97 -27.14 -17.85
CA LEU A 23 38.65 -27.72 -17.63
C LEU A 23 38.02 -27.27 -16.32
N LEU A 24 38.83 -27.17 -15.26
CA LEU A 24 38.37 -26.69 -13.96
C LEU A 24 37.98 -25.20 -14.00
N ALA A 25 38.78 -24.38 -14.71
CA ALA A 25 38.44 -22.96 -14.93
C ALA A 25 37.16 -22.79 -15.76
N LEU A 26 37.00 -23.62 -16.82
CA LEU A 26 35.78 -23.61 -17.64
C LEU A 26 34.55 -24.05 -16.84
N ALA A 27 34.66 -25.05 -15.97
CA ALA A 27 33.60 -25.51 -15.10
C ALA A 27 33.18 -24.42 -14.07
N LEU A 28 34.16 -23.68 -13.50
CA LEU A 28 33.89 -22.54 -12.61
C LEU A 28 33.16 -21.39 -13.30
N VAL A 29 33.60 -21.06 -14.54
CA VAL A 29 32.93 -20.03 -15.34
C VAL A 29 31.49 -20.45 -15.69
N ALA A 30 31.28 -21.71 -16.07
CA ALA A 30 29.95 -22.23 -16.33
C ALA A 30 29.06 -22.24 -15.09
N ALA A 31 29.59 -22.63 -13.92
CA ALA A 31 28.86 -22.58 -12.67
C ALA A 31 28.49 -21.13 -12.25
N ALA A 32 29.42 -20.18 -12.44
CA ALA A 32 29.17 -18.78 -12.21
C ALA A 32 28.09 -18.20 -13.16
N ALA A 33 28.13 -18.56 -14.44
CA ALA A 33 27.14 -18.16 -15.43
C ALA A 33 25.74 -18.71 -15.11
N VAL A 34 25.65 -19.99 -14.70
CA VAL A 34 24.38 -20.58 -14.24
C VAL A 34 23.88 -19.91 -12.97
N GLY A 35 24.77 -19.63 -11.99
CA GLY A 35 24.41 -18.91 -10.78
C GLY A 35 23.85 -17.50 -11.07
N VAL A 36 24.53 -16.74 -11.94
CA VAL A 36 24.04 -15.43 -12.39
C VAL A 36 22.71 -15.55 -13.14
N PHE A 37 22.57 -16.54 -14.02
CA PHE A 37 21.33 -16.79 -14.76
C PHE A 37 20.16 -17.10 -13.82
N LEU A 38 20.37 -17.93 -12.80
CA LEU A 38 19.34 -18.24 -11.80
C LEU A 38 18.96 -17.01 -10.97
N LEU A 39 19.95 -16.22 -10.52
CA LEU A 39 19.71 -14.97 -9.77
C LEU A 39 18.99 -13.91 -10.62
N VAL A 40 19.29 -13.80 -11.90
CA VAL A 40 18.60 -12.88 -12.82
C VAL A 40 17.21 -13.39 -13.14
N ARG A 41 17.03 -14.70 -13.28
CA ARG A 41 15.72 -15.31 -13.52
C ARG A 41 14.76 -15.12 -12.33
N GLU A 42 15.25 -15.16 -11.09
CA GLU A 42 14.44 -14.87 -9.91
C GLU A 42 14.12 -13.36 -9.75
N ARG A 43 14.92 -12.46 -10.36
CA ARG A 43 14.74 -11.00 -10.28
C ARG A 43 14.01 -10.39 -11.45
N GLY A 44 13.65 -11.12 -12.47
CA GLY A 44 13.24 -10.51 -13.73
C GLY A 44 12.18 -11.23 -14.54
N THR A 45 11.20 -11.83 -13.94
CA THR A 45 9.90 -11.86 -14.60
C THR A 45 9.20 -10.55 -14.22
N PHE A 46 9.33 -9.53 -15.05
CA PHE A 46 8.20 -8.62 -15.23
C PHE A 46 7.03 -9.55 -15.51
N GLY A 47 6.17 -9.73 -14.49
CA GLY A 47 5.06 -10.64 -14.59
C GLY A 47 4.25 -10.32 -15.84
N THR A 48 3.55 -11.27 -16.34
CA THR A 48 2.49 -11.09 -17.34
C THR A 48 1.72 -9.83 -16.93
N LEU A 49 1.62 -8.86 -17.84
CA LEU A 49 0.72 -7.72 -17.67
C LEU A 49 -0.67 -8.32 -17.44
N ALA A 50 -1.10 -8.35 -16.19
CA ALA A 50 -2.46 -8.75 -15.86
C ALA A 50 -3.35 -7.56 -16.21
N GLU A 51 -4.40 -7.81 -16.97
CA GLU A 51 -5.42 -6.80 -17.19
C GLU A 51 -6.19 -6.62 -15.88
N LEU A 52 -6.15 -5.41 -15.34
CA LEU A 52 -6.86 -5.09 -14.11
C LEU A 52 -8.35 -4.90 -14.40
N PRO A 53 -9.25 -5.29 -13.47
CA PRO A 53 -10.69 -5.18 -13.66
C PRO A 53 -11.25 -3.75 -13.49
N PHE A 54 -10.39 -2.74 -13.45
CA PHE A 54 -10.72 -1.32 -13.31
C PHE A 54 -9.77 -0.47 -14.17
N THR A 55 -10.13 0.78 -14.41
CA THR A 55 -9.37 1.74 -15.21
C THR A 55 -8.74 2.81 -14.33
N ALA A 56 -7.88 3.67 -14.90
CA ALA A 56 -7.27 4.78 -14.17
C ALA A 56 -8.29 5.85 -13.72
N ASP A 57 -9.47 5.89 -14.36
CA ASP A 57 -10.54 6.85 -14.05
C ASP A 57 -11.45 6.36 -12.89
N ASP A 58 -11.36 5.08 -12.54
CA ASP A 58 -12.09 4.51 -11.42
C ASP A 58 -11.43 4.91 -10.08
N GLN A 59 -12.20 4.90 -8.99
CA GLN A 59 -11.63 5.04 -7.66
C GLN A 59 -10.99 3.71 -7.25
N TRP A 60 -9.69 3.71 -7.02
CA TRP A 60 -8.96 2.52 -6.58
C TRP A 60 -7.84 2.87 -5.59
N THR A 61 -7.44 1.88 -4.81
CA THR A 61 -6.31 1.98 -3.88
C THR A 61 -5.55 0.65 -3.81
N PHE A 62 -4.22 0.72 -3.66
CA PHE A 62 -3.36 -0.44 -3.51
C PHE A 62 -3.11 -0.74 -2.03
N THR A 63 -3.19 -2.01 -1.64
CA THR A 63 -3.06 -2.47 -0.25
C THR A 63 -1.85 -3.37 -0.01
N GLY A 64 -0.86 -3.34 -0.89
CA GLY A 64 0.33 -4.20 -0.80
C GLY A 64 0.16 -5.59 -1.40
N SER A 65 -1.00 -6.22 -1.29
CA SER A 65 -1.29 -7.55 -1.87
C SER A 65 -2.31 -7.51 -3.00
N GLY A 66 -3.06 -6.41 -3.13
CA GLY A 66 -4.13 -6.29 -4.12
C GLY A 66 -4.67 -4.88 -4.19
N PHE A 67 -5.80 -4.73 -4.84
CA PHE A 67 -6.49 -3.47 -5.04
C PHE A 67 -7.91 -3.51 -4.50
N TYR A 68 -8.30 -2.46 -3.78
CA TYR A 68 -9.71 -2.12 -3.64
C TYR A 68 -10.09 -1.11 -4.71
N TYR A 69 -11.27 -1.27 -5.30
CA TYR A 69 -11.81 -0.34 -6.30
C TYR A 69 -13.32 -0.30 -6.23
N ILE A 70 -13.89 0.81 -6.68
CA ILE A 70 -15.34 0.99 -6.78
C ILE A 70 -15.78 0.60 -8.20
N SER A 71 -16.77 -0.27 -8.28
CA SER A 71 -17.42 -0.64 -9.53
C SER A 71 -18.94 -0.54 -9.39
N GLY A 72 -19.50 0.55 -9.89
CA GLY A 72 -20.90 0.89 -9.69
C GLY A 72 -21.25 1.08 -8.22
N ASP A 73 -22.10 0.23 -7.69
CA ASP A 73 -22.56 0.21 -6.31
C ASP A 73 -21.83 -0.83 -5.44
N LYS A 74 -20.60 -1.24 -5.85
CA LYS A 74 -19.82 -2.26 -5.15
C LYS A 74 -18.42 -1.78 -4.85
N LEU A 75 -17.94 -2.10 -3.65
CA LEU A 75 -16.54 -2.13 -3.32
C LEU A 75 -16.00 -3.52 -3.66
N CYS A 76 -15.07 -3.59 -4.59
CA CYS A 76 -14.45 -4.81 -5.07
C CYS A 76 -13.01 -4.93 -4.56
N TYR A 77 -12.56 -6.15 -4.30
CA TYR A 77 -11.17 -6.47 -4.02
C TYR A 77 -10.62 -7.41 -5.10
N TYR A 78 -9.43 -7.12 -5.59
CA TYR A 78 -8.67 -7.93 -6.55
C TYR A 78 -7.32 -8.28 -5.94
N ASP A 79 -7.05 -9.57 -5.71
CA ASP A 79 -5.76 -10.07 -5.19
C ASP A 79 -4.80 -10.30 -6.36
N LEU A 80 -3.60 -9.70 -6.28
CA LEU A 80 -2.58 -9.84 -7.33
C LEU A 80 -1.95 -11.24 -7.38
N ASN A 81 -1.94 -11.96 -6.26
CA ASN A 81 -1.33 -13.28 -6.16
C ASN A 81 -2.33 -14.39 -6.47
N ASP A 82 -3.61 -14.13 -6.25
CA ASP A 82 -4.69 -15.11 -6.42
C ASP A 82 -5.97 -14.41 -6.89
N PRO A 83 -6.13 -14.19 -8.20
CA PRO A 83 -7.31 -13.51 -8.76
C PRO A 83 -8.65 -14.21 -8.44
N GLU A 84 -8.62 -15.51 -8.06
CA GLU A 84 -9.83 -16.24 -7.65
C GLU A 84 -10.34 -15.82 -6.26
N LYS A 85 -9.52 -15.15 -5.46
CA LYS A 85 -9.90 -14.55 -4.17
C LYS A 85 -10.60 -13.20 -4.29
N ALA A 86 -10.97 -12.79 -5.50
CA ALA A 86 -11.76 -11.58 -5.70
C ALA A 86 -13.02 -11.62 -4.83
N SER A 87 -13.31 -10.52 -4.17
CA SER A 87 -14.51 -10.36 -3.34
C SER A 87 -15.19 -9.03 -3.64
N SER A 88 -16.46 -8.93 -3.32
CA SER A 88 -17.21 -7.70 -3.46
C SER A 88 -18.17 -7.50 -2.30
N LEU A 89 -18.32 -6.24 -1.88
CA LEU A 89 -19.27 -5.78 -0.88
C LEU A 89 -20.25 -4.83 -1.54
N GLN A 90 -21.55 -5.06 -1.33
CA GLN A 90 -22.60 -4.16 -1.82
C GLN A 90 -22.60 -2.87 -0.99
N LEU A 91 -22.54 -1.73 -1.65
CA LEU A 91 -22.65 -0.41 -1.04
C LEU A 91 -24.10 0.07 -1.08
N SER A 92 -24.45 0.94 -0.16
CA SER A 92 -25.79 1.54 -0.08
C SER A 92 -26.01 2.70 -1.05
N SER A 93 -24.94 3.18 -1.68
CA SER A 93 -24.95 4.32 -2.62
C SER A 93 -23.86 4.14 -3.66
N THR A 94 -24.05 4.77 -4.82
CA THR A 94 -23.01 4.91 -5.86
C THR A 94 -22.17 6.19 -5.69
N ASP A 95 -22.69 7.16 -4.92
CA ASP A 95 -21.97 8.39 -4.60
C ASP A 95 -21.15 8.18 -3.33
N VAL A 96 -20.02 7.54 -3.52
CA VAL A 96 -19.11 7.16 -2.45
C VAL A 96 -17.67 7.54 -2.80
N THR A 97 -16.87 7.73 -1.76
CA THR A 97 -15.45 8.02 -1.88
C THR A 97 -14.64 6.91 -1.19
N LEU A 98 -13.65 6.38 -1.89
CA LEU A 98 -12.70 5.40 -1.40
C LEU A 98 -11.45 6.10 -0.87
N VAL A 99 -11.08 5.80 0.37
CA VAL A 99 -9.88 6.34 1.03
C VAL A 99 -9.08 5.23 1.66
N SER A 100 -7.76 5.39 1.73
CA SER A 100 -6.91 4.39 2.37
C SER A 100 -5.63 4.99 2.95
N SER A 101 -5.06 4.25 3.88
CA SER A 101 -3.66 4.32 4.30
C SER A 101 -2.98 2.99 3.99
N ASP A 102 -1.73 2.82 4.42
CA ASP A 102 -1.02 1.54 4.32
C ASP A 102 -1.70 0.40 5.13
N SER A 103 -2.61 0.72 6.05
CA SER A 103 -3.16 -0.24 7.00
C SER A 103 -4.69 -0.31 7.03
N ILE A 104 -5.38 0.77 6.69
CA ILE A 104 -6.84 0.88 6.77
C ILE A 104 -7.37 1.38 5.44
N THR A 105 -8.42 0.73 4.96
CA THR A 105 -9.21 1.17 3.80
C THR A 105 -10.63 1.43 4.26
N ALA A 106 -11.21 2.53 3.82
CA ALA A 106 -12.59 2.88 4.12
C ALA A 106 -13.30 3.46 2.89
N VAL A 107 -14.61 3.31 2.87
CA VAL A 107 -15.51 3.92 1.88
C VAL A 107 -16.54 4.73 2.63
N TYR A 108 -16.82 5.94 2.16
CA TYR A 108 -17.83 6.78 2.78
C TYR A 108 -18.72 7.48 1.75
N GLY A 109 -19.93 7.80 2.16
CA GLY A 109 -20.90 8.56 1.38
C GLY A 109 -22.15 8.87 2.19
N GLY A 110 -22.70 10.06 2.03
CA GLY A 110 -23.80 10.52 2.87
C GLY A 110 -23.41 10.58 4.35
N ALA A 111 -24.12 9.87 5.21
CA ALA A 111 -23.83 9.76 6.64
C ALA A 111 -23.06 8.47 7.01
N ALA A 112 -22.78 7.62 6.04
CA ALA A 112 -22.25 6.27 6.26
C ALA A 112 -20.75 6.20 6.01
N VAL A 113 -20.04 5.45 6.86
CA VAL A 113 -18.63 5.08 6.67
C VAL A 113 -18.49 3.59 6.87
N HIS A 114 -17.91 2.92 5.92
CA HIS A 114 -17.59 1.49 6.00
C HIS A 114 -16.07 1.30 6.04
N ILE A 115 -15.55 0.74 7.13
CA ILE A 115 -14.15 0.34 7.25
C ILE A 115 -14.03 -1.10 6.75
N VAL A 116 -13.14 -1.34 5.81
CA VAL A 116 -12.90 -2.69 5.28
C VAL A 116 -12.40 -3.61 6.40
N GLY A 117 -13.10 -4.72 6.61
CA GLY A 117 -12.81 -5.67 7.69
C GLY A 117 -13.55 -5.41 8.99
N ALA A 118 -14.20 -4.26 9.17
CA ALA A 118 -15.11 -4.06 10.29
C ALA A 118 -16.45 -4.80 10.04
N SER A 119 -17.08 -5.25 11.13
CA SER A 119 -18.33 -6.01 11.06
C SER A 119 -19.55 -5.14 10.77
N GLU A 120 -19.49 -3.88 11.12
CA GLU A 120 -20.61 -2.94 11.03
C GLU A 120 -20.22 -1.67 10.29
N MET A 121 -21.22 -1.08 9.65
CA MET A 121 -21.11 0.23 9.04
C MET A 121 -21.34 1.31 10.11
N ILE A 122 -20.49 2.33 10.10
CA ILE A 122 -20.60 3.48 11.01
C ILE A 122 -21.64 4.44 10.45
N ASP A 123 -22.64 4.79 11.27
CA ASP A 123 -23.45 5.97 11.05
C ASP A 123 -22.80 7.17 11.77
N ALA A 124 -22.28 8.11 11.00
CA ALA A 124 -21.62 9.30 11.54
C ALA A 124 -22.61 10.29 12.18
N GLY A 125 -23.93 10.09 12.01
CA GLY A 125 -24.96 10.97 12.56
C GLY A 125 -25.02 12.36 11.89
N GLY A 126 -24.56 12.47 10.65
CA GLY A 126 -24.55 13.70 9.86
C GLY A 126 -23.84 13.49 8.53
N GLN A 127 -23.84 14.51 7.66
CA GLN A 127 -23.15 14.44 6.37
C GLN A 127 -21.64 14.28 6.57
N VAL A 128 -21.06 13.21 6.07
CA VAL A 128 -19.62 13.03 6.06
C VAL A 128 -19.01 13.96 5.00
N LEU A 129 -18.12 14.83 5.43
CA LEU A 129 -17.42 15.78 4.57
C LEU A 129 -16.12 15.19 4.05
N SER A 130 -15.36 14.52 4.94
CA SER A 130 -14.13 13.82 4.57
C SER A 130 -13.82 12.70 5.56
N VAL A 131 -13.00 11.74 5.10
CA VAL A 131 -12.44 10.68 5.94
C VAL A 131 -10.94 10.61 5.68
N SER A 132 -10.16 10.56 6.75
CA SER A 132 -8.71 10.32 6.69
C SER A 132 -8.38 9.03 7.41
N CYS A 133 -7.56 8.19 6.79
CA CYS A 133 -7.11 6.93 7.36
C CYS A 133 -5.69 7.07 7.92
N GLY A 134 -5.52 6.76 9.20
CA GLY A 134 -4.24 6.58 9.86
C GLY A 134 -3.78 5.13 9.82
N LYS A 135 -2.81 4.78 10.65
CA LYS A 135 -2.30 3.41 10.77
C LYS A 135 -3.25 2.51 11.58
N ARG A 136 -3.93 3.05 12.59
CA ARG A 136 -4.82 2.31 13.50
C ARG A 136 -6.17 2.98 13.70
N HIS A 137 -6.32 4.22 13.24
CA HIS A 137 -7.51 5.04 13.43
C HIS A 137 -7.95 5.65 12.12
N ILE A 138 -9.24 6.00 12.05
CA ILE A 138 -9.79 6.87 11.02
C ILE A 138 -10.36 8.13 11.68
N ALA A 139 -10.21 9.25 11.00
CA ALA A 139 -10.84 10.51 11.36
C ALA A 139 -11.96 10.79 10.36
N VAL A 140 -13.16 10.98 10.86
CA VAL A 140 -14.37 11.27 10.08
C VAL A 140 -14.80 12.68 10.37
N MET A 141 -14.63 13.59 9.43
CA MET A 141 -15.14 14.93 9.53
C MET A 141 -16.59 14.95 9.04
N ARG A 142 -17.50 15.31 9.91
CA ARG A 142 -18.94 15.36 9.61
C ARG A 142 -19.53 16.73 9.86
N GLN A 143 -20.60 17.04 9.15
CA GLN A 143 -21.47 18.18 9.43
C GLN A 143 -22.76 17.69 10.07
N GLY A 144 -23.07 18.23 11.26
CA GLY A 144 -24.32 17.97 11.96
C GLY A 144 -25.51 18.71 11.34
N SER A 145 -26.70 18.41 11.84
CA SER A 145 -27.93 19.08 11.41
C SER A 145 -28.00 20.56 11.80
N ASP A 146 -27.19 20.98 12.75
CA ASP A 146 -27.00 22.37 13.23
C ASP A 146 -25.87 23.10 12.48
N GLU A 147 -25.39 22.52 11.37
CA GLU A 147 -24.27 23.00 10.57
C GLU A 147 -22.89 22.95 11.29
N SER A 148 -22.85 22.47 12.53
CA SER A 148 -21.57 22.30 13.24
C SER A 148 -20.71 21.22 12.56
N VAL A 149 -19.42 21.45 12.53
CA VAL A 149 -18.44 20.47 12.01
C VAL A 149 -17.72 19.83 13.18
N THR A 150 -17.71 18.51 13.20
CA THR A 150 -17.07 17.68 14.24
C THR A 150 -16.16 16.66 13.57
N VAL A 151 -15.00 16.38 14.16
CA VAL A 151 -14.15 15.25 13.79
C VAL A 151 -14.36 14.12 14.78
N LEU A 152 -14.85 12.98 14.28
CA LEU A 152 -15.02 11.75 15.04
C LEU A 152 -13.85 10.83 14.74
N VAL A 153 -13.23 10.26 15.76
CA VAL A 153 -12.09 9.34 15.61
C VAL A 153 -12.55 7.94 15.98
N TYR A 154 -12.38 7.01 15.07
CA TYR A 154 -12.70 5.60 15.27
C TYR A 154 -11.45 4.75 15.17
N ASP A 155 -11.43 3.62 15.87
CA ASP A 155 -10.44 2.59 15.65
C ASP A 155 -10.77 1.76 14.38
N ALA A 156 -9.88 0.84 14.02
CA ALA A 156 -10.06 -0.02 12.85
C ALA A 156 -11.26 -0.98 12.94
N SER A 157 -11.83 -1.18 14.14
CA SER A 157 -13.06 -1.98 14.33
C SER A 157 -14.34 -1.18 14.13
N GLY A 158 -14.25 0.15 14.01
CA GLY A 158 -15.39 1.06 13.94
C GLY A 158 -15.88 1.56 15.30
N THR A 159 -15.10 1.33 16.37
CA THR A 159 -15.45 1.86 17.70
C THR A 159 -15.01 3.32 17.82
N LEU A 160 -15.90 4.19 18.24
CA LEU A 160 -15.61 5.60 18.50
C LEU A 160 -14.63 5.70 19.69
N VAL A 161 -13.49 6.35 19.49
CA VAL A 161 -12.45 6.54 20.52
C VAL A 161 -12.31 7.99 20.95
N ASP A 162 -12.63 8.95 20.07
CA ASP A 162 -12.52 10.38 20.41
C ASP A 162 -13.48 11.22 19.54
N SER A 163 -13.72 12.47 19.98
CA SER A 163 -14.54 13.44 19.26
C SER A 163 -14.00 14.85 19.50
N ILE A 164 -13.73 15.58 18.41
CA ILE A 164 -13.15 16.92 18.43
C ILE A 164 -14.16 17.91 17.87
N GLU A 165 -14.52 18.87 18.69
CA GLU A 165 -15.35 19.99 18.31
C GLU A 165 -14.52 21.27 18.25
N SER A 166 -14.74 22.09 17.24
CA SER A 166 -13.94 23.30 17.06
C SER A 166 -14.43 24.52 17.87
N GLY A 167 -15.49 24.39 18.61
CA GLY A 167 -16.14 25.52 19.30
C GLY A 167 -16.62 26.59 18.31
N SER A 168 -16.02 27.78 18.36
CA SER A 168 -16.39 28.88 17.45
C SER A 168 -15.60 28.97 16.16
N ALA A 169 -14.58 28.11 15.98
CA ALA A 169 -13.81 28.04 14.75
C ALA A 169 -14.45 27.03 13.76
N LEU A 170 -14.24 27.23 12.47
CA LEU A 170 -14.65 26.27 11.45
C LEU A 170 -13.54 25.24 11.27
N LEU A 171 -13.82 23.97 11.51
CA LEU A 171 -12.93 22.88 11.10
C LEU A 171 -12.97 22.78 9.58
N ALA A 172 -11.80 22.97 8.96
CA ALA A 172 -11.67 23.02 7.51
C ALA A 172 -11.08 21.72 6.95
N ASP A 173 -10.23 21.03 7.75
CA ASP A 173 -9.59 19.77 7.32
C ASP A 173 -9.06 19.01 8.54
N CYS A 174 -8.82 17.70 8.38
CA CYS A 174 -8.15 16.85 9.36
C CYS A 174 -7.40 15.72 8.68
N GLY A 175 -6.42 15.17 9.38
CA GLY A 175 -5.67 14.02 8.86
C GLY A 175 -4.72 13.44 9.88
N PHE A 176 -4.02 12.38 9.47
CA PHE A 176 -3.02 11.74 10.30
C PHE A 176 -1.62 12.02 9.80
N GLY A 177 -0.73 12.30 10.74
CA GLY A 177 0.70 12.20 10.59
C GLY A 177 1.24 11.04 11.42
N THR A 178 2.54 10.78 11.36
CA THR A 178 3.20 9.75 12.16
C THR A 178 4.31 10.40 13.00
N ALA A 179 4.25 10.20 14.31
CA ALA A 179 5.32 10.58 15.22
C ALA A 179 5.65 9.41 16.16
N GLY A 180 6.92 9.01 16.22
CA GLY A 180 7.36 7.88 17.07
C GLY A 180 6.68 6.54 16.73
N GLY A 181 6.19 6.36 15.49
CA GLY A 181 5.47 5.15 15.05
C GLY A 181 3.99 5.09 15.45
N SER A 182 3.47 6.15 16.06
CA SER A 182 2.04 6.31 16.41
C SER A 182 1.36 7.28 15.47
N ASP A 183 0.06 7.09 15.28
CA ASP A 183 -0.79 8.07 14.61
C ASP A 183 -0.85 9.36 15.44
N VAL A 184 -0.70 10.49 14.75
CA VAL A 184 -0.92 11.82 15.33
C VAL A 184 -1.98 12.49 14.47
N LEU A 185 -3.15 12.71 15.06
CA LEU A 185 -4.22 13.45 14.40
C LEU A 185 -3.87 14.93 14.38
N TRP A 186 -4.01 15.55 13.24
CA TRP A 186 -3.98 17.01 13.10
C TRP A 186 -5.34 17.53 12.60
N THR A 187 -5.69 18.71 13.04
CA THR A 187 -6.89 19.42 12.57
C THR A 187 -6.52 20.83 12.13
N LEU A 188 -7.13 21.28 11.06
CA LEU A 188 -7.03 22.65 10.57
C LEU A 188 -8.34 23.39 10.91
N ALA A 189 -8.23 24.41 11.74
CA ALA A 189 -9.35 25.27 12.11
C ALA A 189 -9.18 26.67 11.54
N LEU A 190 -10.25 27.24 11.04
CA LEU A 190 -10.35 28.62 10.56
C LEU A 190 -11.18 29.43 11.53
N ALA A 191 -10.64 30.54 12.00
CA ALA A 191 -11.31 31.48 12.86
C ALA A 191 -11.11 32.90 12.36
N THR A 192 -11.84 33.86 12.90
CA THR A 192 -11.61 35.27 12.66
C THR A 192 -11.14 35.94 13.96
N SER A 193 -10.06 36.68 13.89
CA SER A 193 -9.61 37.58 14.96
C SER A 193 -9.89 39.02 14.51
N GLY A 194 -11.04 39.55 14.93
CA GLY A 194 -11.59 40.80 14.37
C GLY A 194 -11.98 40.60 12.90
N SER A 195 -11.36 41.33 11.98
CA SER A 195 -11.61 41.22 10.53
C SER A 195 -10.54 40.39 9.78
N ILE A 196 -9.61 39.77 10.50
CA ILE A 196 -8.51 39.02 9.91
C ILE A 196 -8.78 37.52 10.08
N PRO A 197 -8.79 36.73 8.98
CA PRO A 197 -8.87 35.26 9.07
C PRO A 197 -7.58 34.71 9.65
N VAL A 198 -7.71 33.74 10.55
CA VAL A 198 -6.58 33.02 11.18
C VAL A 198 -6.79 31.53 10.99
N SER A 199 -5.74 30.83 10.52
CA SER A 199 -5.73 29.36 10.46
C SER A 199 -4.87 28.81 11.60
N THR A 200 -5.37 27.78 12.27
CA THR A 200 -4.66 27.11 13.35
C THR A 200 -4.60 25.61 13.05
N ILE A 201 -3.40 25.03 13.14
CA ILE A 201 -3.20 23.57 13.09
C ILE A 201 -2.94 23.11 14.53
N THR A 202 -3.72 22.15 14.97
CA THR A 202 -3.58 21.51 16.28
C THR A 202 -3.25 20.02 16.08
N THR A 203 -2.35 19.49 16.92
CA THR A 203 -1.93 18.07 16.90
C THR A 203 -2.09 17.50 18.31
#